data_c06aa366e7197fc4b55ec01ac8a7b5ca
#
_entry.id   c06aa366e7197fc4b55ec01ac8a7b5ca
#
_cell.length_a   1.000
_cell.length_b   1.000
_cell.length_c   1.000
_cell.angle_alpha   90.00
_cell.angle_beta   90.00
_cell.angle_gamma   90.00
#
_symmetry.space_group_name_H-M   'P 1'
#
loop_
_entity.id
_entity.type
_entity.pdbx_description
1 polymer ?
#
loop_
_entity_poly.entity_id
_entity_poly.type
_entity_poly.pdbx_seq_one_letter_code
_entity_poly.pdbx_strand_id
1 'polypeptide(L)'
;MRNEDRDSARRKLDKELRHYRLAAMQRNCTQDLLRAVRQALGVPVEEIARTLGVNRSVPLELEQSEGRGTISLNSMERVASAMGCKFVYAIVPLAAKTLERMGEERKWSKRLGVGKAGKRE
;
A
#
# COMPACT_ATOMS: atom_id res chain seq x y z
N MET A 1 -13.06 -19.75 -8.72
CA MET A 1 -12.62 -19.00 -9.91
C MET A 1 -11.85 -19.93 -10.84
N ARG A 2 -12.21 -19.91 -12.10
CA ARG A 2 -11.55 -20.77 -13.08
C ARG A 2 -10.18 -20.22 -13.45
N ASN A 3 -9.34 -21.06 -14.03
CA ASN A 3 -8.00 -20.62 -14.42
C ASN A 3 -8.00 -19.47 -15.43
N GLU A 4 -8.89 -19.52 -16.41
CA GLU A 4 -8.97 -18.43 -17.38
C GLU A 4 -9.36 -17.11 -16.71
N ASP A 5 -10.22 -17.19 -15.71
CA ASP A 5 -10.65 -15.99 -15.00
C ASP A 5 -9.50 -15.43 -14.16
N ARG A 6 -8.71 -16.30 -13.55
CA ARG A 6 -7.54 -15.86 -12.81
C ARG A 6 -6.49 -15.23 -13.72
N ASP A 7 -6.27 -15.84 -14.90
CA ASP A 7 -5.30 -15.30 -15.85
C ASP A 7 -5.72 -13.91 -16.30
N SER A 8 -7.01 -13.73 -16.61
CA SER A 8 -7.53 -12.46 -17.03
C SER A 8 -7.41 -11.42 -15.92
N ALA A 9 -7.75 -11.83 -14.69
CA ALA A 9 -7.66 -10.95 -13.54
C ALA A 9 -6.22 -10.49 -13.30
N ARG A 10 -5.26 -11.40 -13.43
CA ARG A 10 -3.86 -11.06 -13.24
C ARG A 10 -3.39 -10.05 -14.27
N ARG A 11 -3.76 -10.24 -15.54
CA ARG A 11 -3.34 -9.30 -16.58
C ARG A 11 -3.93 -7.92 -16.36
N LYS A 12 -5.19 -7.88 -15.92
CA LYS A 12 -5.83 -6.61 -15.64
C LYS A 12 -5.15 -5.90 -14.48
N LEU A 13 -4.88 -6.63 -13.41
CA LEU A 13 -4.21 -6.06 -12.25
C LEU A 13 -2.79 -5.59 -12.58
N ASP A 14 -2.09 -6.35 -13.42
CA ASP A 14 -0.74 -5.95 -13.81
C ASP A 14 -0.74 -4.59 -14.51
N LYS A 15 -1.75 -4.33 -15.33
CA LYS A 15 -1.86 -3.02 -15.97
C LYS A 15 -2.13 -1.93 -14.96
N GLU A 16 -3.06 -2.19 -14.04
CA GLU A 16 -3.43 -1.19 -13.03
C GLU A 16 -2.29 -0.91 -12.08
N LEU A 17 -1.47 -1.93 -11.79
CA LEU A 17 -0.40 -1.80 -10.80
C LEU A 17 0.95 -1.42 -11.40
N ARG A 18 1.01 -1.21 -12.70
CA ARG A 18 2.29 -0.99 -13.38
C ARG A 18 3.12 0.12 -12.75
N HIS A 19 2.50 1.27 -12.52
CA HIS A 19 3.24 2.41 -11.97
C HIS A 19 3.65 2.16 -10.52
N TYR A 20 2.84 1.41 -9.79
CA TYR A 20 3.18 1.08 -8.41
C TYR A 20 4.36 0.11 -8.35
N ARG A 21 4.43 -0.84 -9.31
CA ARG A 21 5.58 -1.75 -9.37
C ARG A 21 6.87 -0.97 -9.62
N LEU A 22 6.80 0.00 -10.53
CA LEU A 22 7.99 0.81 -10.83
C LEU A 22 8.41 1.63 -9.62
N ALA A 23 7.46 2.20 -8.92
CA ALA A 23 7.76 2.98 -7.71
C ALA A 23 8.37 2.10 -6.63
N ALA A 24 7.85 0.89 -6.47
CA ALA A 24 8.33 -0.02 -5.44
C ALA A 24 9.79 -0.43 -5.68
N MET A 25 10.22 -0.47 -6.94
CA MET A 25 11.58 -0.81 -7.26
C MET A 25 12.59 0.22 -6.79
N GLN A 26 12.15 1.45 -6.57
CA GLN A 26 13.04 2.50 -6.14
C GLN A 26 13.21 2.52 -4.63
N ARG A 27 12.43 1.75 -3.95
CA ARG A 27 12.56 1.61 -2.52
C ARG A 27 12.78 2.84 -1.71
N ASN A 28 12.13 3.85 -1.86
CA ASN A 28 12.27 5.01 -1.02
C ASN A 28 10.99 5.34 -0.31
N CYS A 29 10.45 4.33 0.36
CA CYS A 29 9.26 4.57 1.13
C CYS A 29 9.63 5.32 2.38
N THR A 30 9.03 6.47 2.56
CA THR A 30 9.20 7.24 3.78
C THR A 30 8.23 6.71 4.79
N GLN A 31 8.71 6.37 5.96
CA GLN A 31 7.83 6.15 7.09
C GLN A 31 7.43 7.53 7.59
N ASP A 32 6.42 7.63 8.37
CA ASP A 32 5.94 8.91 8.90
C ASP A 32 5.48 9.85 7.78
N LEU A 33 4.75 9.29 6.82
CA LEU A 33 4.27 10.08 5.68
C LEU A 33 3.33 11.20 6.11
N LEU A 34 2.46 10.94 7.07
CA LEU A 34 1.51 11.96 7.51
C LEU A 34 2.23 13.17 8.04
N ARG A 35 3.23 12.94 8.90
CA ARG A 35 4.00 14.05 9.45
C ARG A 35 4.81 14.75 8.37
N ALA A 36 5.44 13.98 7.48
CA ALA A 36 6.29 14.56 6.44
C ALA A 36 5.49 15.47 5.51
N VAL A 37 4.31 15.02 5.08
CA VAL A 37 3.47 15.83 4.21
C VAL A 37 2.94 17.06 4.96
N ARG A 38 2.50 16.86 6.19
CA ARG A 38 1.99 17.96 6.99
C ARG A 38 3.02 19.07 7.15
N GLN A 39 4.25 18.68 7.49
CA GLN A 39 5.33 19.65 7.69
C GLN A 39 5.73 20.31 6.39
N ALA A 40 5.78 19.56 5.31
CA ALA A 40 6.14 20.12 4.00
C ALA A 40 5.12 21.14 3.51
N LEU A 41 3.84 20.94 3.86
CA LEU A 41 2.79 21.88 3.50
C LEU A 41 2.64 23.01 4.51
N GLY A 42 3.30 22.92 5.65
CA GLY A 42 3.15 23.92 6.70
C GLY A 42 1.80 23.90 7.38
N VAL A 43 1.16 22.72 7.42
CA VAL A 43 -0.18 22.59 8.03
C VAL A 43 -0.03 22.31 9.52
N PRO A 44 -0.59 23.16 10.37
CA PRO A 44 -0.52 22.91 11.83
C PRO A 44 -1.45 21.76 12.21
N VAL A 45 -1.09 21.07 13.28
CA VAL A 45 -1.88 19.97 13.80
C VAL A 45 -3.31 20.42 14.11
N GLU A 46 -3.43 21.64 14.62
CA GLU A 46 -4.73 22.19 15.00
C GLU A 46 -5.69 22.30 13.82
N GLU A 47 -5.15 22.57 12.64
CA GLU A 47 -5.97 22.66 11.45
C GLU A 47 -6.52 21.31 11.05
N ILE A 48 -5.70 20.27 11.14
CA ILE A 48 -6.15 18.93 10.86
C ILE A 48 -7.20 18.50 11.86
N ALA A 49 -6.96 18.76 13.13
CA ALA A 49 -7.91 18.42 14.18
C ALA A 49 -9.26 19.09 13.95
N ARG A 50 -9.22 20.35 13.55
CA ARG A 50 -10.44 21.10 13.29
C ARG A 50 -11.22 20.51 12.12
N THR A 51 -10.51 20.17 11.04
CA THR A 51 -11.16 19.57 9.88
C THR A 51 -11.77 18.21 10.20
N LEU A 52 -11.10 17.43 11.03
CA LEU A 52 -11.61 16.12 11.43
C LEU A 52 -12.65 16.18 12.55
N GLY A 53 -12.81 17.34 13.20
CA GLY A 53 -13.73 17.47 14.30
C GLY A 53 -13.29 16.73 15.55
N VAL A 54 -11.99 16.69 15.81
CA VAL A 54 -11.43 15.93 16.94
C VAL A 54 -10.48 16.81 17.74
N ASN A 55 -10.08 16.29 18.90
CA ASN A 55 -9.11 16.95 19.73
C ASN A 55 -7.75 16.98 19.05
N ARG A 56 -6.97 18.02 19.33
CA ARG A 56 -5.65 18.22 18.77
C ARG A 56 -4.72 17.03 19.02
N SER A 57 -4.91 16.28 20.09
CA SER A 57 -4.07 15.12 20.38
C SER A 57 -4.28 13.99 19.39
N VAL A 58 -5.44 13.92 18.72
CA VAL A 58 -5.77 12.80 17.84
C VAL A 58 -4.86 12.75 16.60
N PRO A 59 -4.68 13.85 15.85
CA PRO A 59 -3.75 13.78 14.70
C PRO A 59 -2.34 13.40 15.12
N LEU A 60 -1.88 13.87 16.29
CA LEU A 60 -0.54 13.50 16.77
C LEU A 60 -0.45 12.02 17.07
N GLU A 61 -1.49 11.46 17.69
CA GLU A 61 -1.53 10.03 17.98
C GLU A 61 -1.55 9.22 16.69
N LEU A 62 -2.26 9.70 15.67
CA LEU A 62 -2.31 9.01 14.39
C LEU A 62 -0.94 9.02 13.70
N GLU A 63 -0.21 10.13 13.79
CA GLU A 63 1.15 10.17 13.26
C GLU A 63 2.06 9.15 13.96
N GLN A 64 1.92 9.04 15.27
CA GLN A 64 2.69 8.06 16.03
C GLN A 64 2.28 6.63 15.65
N SER A 65 0.99 6.39 15.42
CA SER A 65 0.50 5.08 15.03
C SER A 65 1.04 4.69 13.66
N GLU A 66 1.17 5.64 12.74
CA GLU A 66 1.78 5.35 11.46
C GLU A 66 3.23 4.92 11.64
N GLY A 67 3.97 5.64 12.48
CA GLY A 67 5.37 5.30 12.74
C GLY A 67 5.53 3.92 13.32
N ARG A 68 4.55 3.47 14.14
CA ARG A 68 4.59 2.13 14.71
C ARG A 68 3.98 1.07 13.79
N GLY A 69 3.39 1.46 12.66
CA GLY A 69 2.74 0.52 11.76
C GLY A 69 1.40 0.02 12.24
N THR A 70 0.74 0.74 13.15
CA THR A 70 -0.53 0.30 13.73
C THR A 70 -1.74 1.11 13.26
N ILE A 71 -1.52 2.13 12.44
CA ILE A 71 -2.60 2.98 11.97
C ILE A 71 -3.47 2.21 10.96
N SER A 72 -4.76 2.50 10.95
CA SER A 72 -5.67 1.88 9.99
C SER A 72 -5.61 2.62 8.65
N LEU A 73 -5.98 1.91 7.58
CA LEU A 73 -6.08 2.54 6.26
C LEU A 73 -7.09 3.68 6.27
N ASN A 74 -8.20 3.49 6.99
CA ASN A 74 -9.22 4.52 7.09
C ASN A 74 -8.66 5.79 7.72
N SER A 75 -7.87 5.65 8.76
CA SER A 75 -7.26 6.81 9.40
C SER A 75 -6.26 7.50 8.48
N MET A 76 -5.48 6.72 7.72
CA MET A 76 -4.57 7.31 6.74
C MET A 76 -5.35 8.15 5.73
N GLU A 77 -6.46 7.62 5.24
CA GLU A 77 -7.28 8.35 4.25
C GLU A 77 -7.86 9.62 4.84
N ARG A 78 -8.34 9.55 6.06
CA ARG A 78 -8.96 10.72 6.70
C ARG A 78 -7.97 11.85 6.91
N VAL A 79 -6.79 11.53 7.40
CA VAL A 79 -5.78 12.57 7.64
C VAL A 79 -5.26 13.12 6.32
N ALA A 80 -4.99 12.25 5.34
CA ALA A 80 -4.55 12.70 4.03
C ALA A 80 -5.58 13.66 3.42
N SER A 81 -6.85 13.31 3.51
CA SER A 81 -7.93 14.14 2.99
C SER A 81 -7.98 15.50 3.69
N ALA A 82 -7.75 15.52 4.99
CA ALA A 82 -7.74 16.75 5.76
C ALA A 82 -6.63 17.70 5.32
N MET A 83 -5.60 17.17 4.67
CA MET A 83 -4.51 17.97 4.13
C MET A 83 -4.68 18.27 2.64
N GLY A 84 -5.82 17.89 2.07
CA GLY A 84 -6.06 18.07 0.64
C GLY A 84 -5.36 17.05 -0.23
N CYS A 85 -5.00 15.91 0.35
CA CYS A 85 -4.26 14.86 -0.34
C CYS A 85 -5.08 13.59 -0.43
N LYS A 86 -4.62 12.66 -1.25
CA LYS A 86 -5.25 11.37 -1.36
C LYS A 86 -4.25 10.31 -0.94
N PHE A 87 -4.70 9.37 -0.11
CA PHE A 87 -3.86 8.25 0.28
C PHE A 87 -4.04 7.13 -0.74
N VAL A 88 -2.95 6.64 -1.30
CA VAL A 88 -2.97 5.51 -2.22
C VAL A 88 -2.07 4.41 -1.68
N TYR A 89 -2.43 3.17 -1.97
CA TYR A 89 -1.65 2.03 -1.52
C TYR A 89 -1.79 0.91 -2.56
N ALA A 90 -0.84 -0.02 -2.54
CA ALA A 90 -0.85 -1.10 -3.52
C ALA A 90 -0.13 -2.31 -2.97
N ILE A 91 -0.49 -3.48 -3.51
CA ILE A 91 0.23 -4.72 -3.28
C ILE A 91 0.87 -5.08 -4.61
N VAL A 92 2.18 -5.22 -4.61
CA VAL A 92 2.91 -5.53 -5.83
C VAL A 92 3.81 -6.74 -5.61
N PRO A 93 4.10 -7.49 -6.68
CA PRO A 93 5.01 -8.63 -6.55
C PRO A 93 6.41 -8.19 -6.15
N LEU A 94 7.11 -9.06 -5.46
CA LEU A 94 8.51 -8.84 -5.15
C LEU A 94 9.36 -9.04 -6.41
N ALA A 95 10.54 -8.48 -6.39
CA ALA A 95 11.57 -8.74 -7.40
C ALA A 95 11.14 -8.40 -8.82
N ALA A 96 10.40 -7.32 -8.97
CA ALA A 96 10.04 -6.80 -10.30
C ALA A 96 9.31 -7.80 -11.18
N LYS A 97 8.61 -8.76 -10.57
CA LYS A 97 7.80 -9.70 -11.32
C LYS A 97 6.42 -9.11 -11.61
N THR A 98 5.68 -9.78 -12.47
CA THR A 98 4.27 -9.47 -12.67
C THR A 98 3.42 -10.56 -12.03
N LEU A 99 2.17 -10.25 -11.80
CA LEU A 99 1.24 -11.25 -11.28
C LEU A 99 1.03 -12.37 -12.30
N GLU A 100 1.05 -12.01 -13.57
CA GLU A 100 0.92 -13.01 -14.64
C GLU A 100 2.04 -14.03 -14.54
N ARG A 101 3.26 -13.57 -14.40
CA ARG A 101 4.41 -14.46 -14.26
C ARG A 101 4.29 -15.34 -13.01
N MET A 102 3.92 -14.74 -11.90
CA MET A 102 3.75 -15.50 -10.67
C MET A 102 2.68 -16.58 -10.82
N GLY A 103 1.61 -16.26 -11.55
CA GLY A 103 0.55 -17.23 -11.80
C GLY A 103 1.05 -18.39 -12.65
N GLU A 104 1.88 -18.09 -13.66
CA GLU A 104 2.46 -19.16 -14.48
C GLU A 104 3.40 -20.03 -13.67
N GLU A 105 4.19 -19.43 -12.82
CA GLU A 105 5.09 -20.18 -11.95
C GLU A 105 4.32 -21.12 -11.01
N ARG A 106 3.19 -20.66 -10.49
CA ARG A 106 2.36 -21.50 -9.63
C ARG A 106 1.78 -22.68 -10.39
N LYS A 107 1.31 -22.45 -11.62
CA LYS A 107 0.79 -23.54 -12.46
C LYS A 107 1.89 -24.58 -12.74
N TRP A 108 3.07 -24.10 -13.06
CA TRP A 108 4.19 -24.97 -13.36
C TRP A 108 4.56 -25.82 -12.15
N SER A 109 4.71 -25.22 -10.99
CA SER A 109 5.05 -25.93 -9.77
C SER A 109 4.01 -26.98 -9.44
N LYS A 110 2.73 -26.65 -9.60
CA LYS A 110 1.67 -27.58 -9.30
C LYS A 110 1.67 -28.74 -10.27
N ARG A 111 1.91 -28.46 -11.55
CA ARG A 111 1.93 -29.51 -12.57
C ARG A 111 3.06 -30.50 -12.31
N LEU A 112 4.21 -30.02 -11.89
CA LEU A 112 5.36 -30.89 -11.63
C LEU A 112 5.27 -31.59 -10.28
N GLY A 113 4.28 -31.27 -9.47
CA GLY A 113 4.20 -31.83 -8.13
C GLY A 113 5.24 -31.30 -7.18
N VAL A 114 5.88 -30.19 -7.54
CA VAL A 114 6.88 -29.58 -6.68
C VAL A 114 6.15 -28.91 -5.54
N GLY A 115 6.52 -29.17 -4.36
CA GLY A 115 5.85 -28.61 -3.23
C GLY A 115 5.95 -27.14 -3.15
N LYS A 116 5.18 -26.51 -2.35
CA LYS A 116 5.26 -25.20 -2.21
C LYS A 116 6.28 -24.82 -1.41
N ALA A 117 7.13 -25.17 -1.51
CA ALA A 117 8.21 -24.85 -0.89
C ALA A 117 8.17 -23.71 -0.14
N GLY A 118 8.26 -23.57 0.33
CA GLY A 118 8.25 -22.63 0.93
C GLY A 118 7.79 -21.87 1.78
N LYS A 119 7.74 -21.72 1.98
CA LYS A 119 7.39 -21.06 2.52
C LYS A 119 7.59 -20.30 3.35
N ARG A 120 7.69 -19.88 3.65
CA ARG A 120 7.73 -19.21 4.28
C ARG A 120 7.80 -18.55 4.99
N GLU A 121 7.84 -18.26 5.28
CA GLU A 121 7.81 -17.63 5.91
C GLU A 121 8.01 -16.95 6.22
#